data_30ee29af4586714887dd17fa9de47571
#
_entry.id   30ee29af4586714887dd17fa9de47571
#
_cell.length_a   1.000
_cell.length_b   1.000
_cell.length_c   1.000
_cell.angle_alpha   90.00
_cell.angle_beta   90.00
_cell.angle_gamma   90.00
#
_symmetry.space_group_name_H-M   'P 1'
#
loop_
_entity.id
_entity.type
_entity.pdbx_description
1 polymer ?
#
loop_
_entity_poly.entity_id
_entity_poly.type
_entity_poly.pdbx_seq_one_letter_code
_entity_poly.pdbx_strand_id
1 'polypeptide(L)'
;MNEYLNKDTKSEYYRDQEKLFGLPEKFSLKVREKMFDALMKFAVLSPASNVLDVGVTCDQRKDSNFFEKMYPYKSKITAAGIEDCAFLESDFPGLKFLKIDGTQLPFKEKQFDLAVSFATIEHVGSRQRQKQFIEELSRVSRLCCFTTPNRYYPLEFHSITLFIHWLPPGAFRFILRLLGNTFYSKEENLNLLSQQDIMDMLPAQKEVHIRHFKLFGFISNLMFFIKDKEATHGP
;
A
#
# COMPACT_ATOMS: atom_id res chain seq x y z
N MET A 1 -13.46 18.48 30.16
CA MET A 1 -13.41 17.13 30.68
C MET A 1 -14.10 16.24 29.67
N ASN A 2 -13.31 15.61 28.86
CA ASN A 2 -13.57 14.51 27.90
C ASN A 2 -14.93 14.39 27.16
N GLU A 3 -15.16 15.28 26.18
CA GLU A 3 -16.27 15.14 25.23
C GLU A 3 -15.79 14.98 23.76
N TYR A 4 -14.49 14.67 23.54
CA TYR A 4 -13.90 14.54 22.20
C TYR A 4 -13.52 13.11 21.80
N LEU A 5 -13.98 12.09 22.52
CA LEU A 5 -13.61 10.68 22.28
C LEU A 5 -14.72 9.86 21.63
N ASN A 6 -15.52 10.43 20.71
CA ASN A 6 -16.45 9.60 19.95
C ASN A 6 -16.80 10.21 18.58
N LYS A 7 -15.80 10.29 17.68
CA LYS A 7 -16.08 10.28 16.24
C LYS A 7 -15.43 9.01 15.71
N ASP A 8 -16.27 8.15 15.13
CA ASP A 8 -15.84 6.96 14.35
C ASP A 8 -14.85 7.39 13.27
N THR A 9 -13.55 7.35 13.58
CA THR A 9 -12.44 7.63 12.69
C THR A 9 -12.06 6.38 11.88
N LYS A 10 -13.06 5.54 11.54
CA LYS A 10 -12.82 4.33 10.77
C LYS A 10 -12.87 4.66 9.30
N SER A 11 -11.78 4.36 8.59
CA SER A 11 -11.75 4.42 7.14
C SER A 11 -12.84 3.52 6.55
N GLU A 12 -13.57 3.99 5.53
CA GLU A 12 -14.59 3.19 4.82
C GLU A 12 -14.00 1.91 4.23
N TYR A 13 -12.70 1.90 3.92
CA TYR A 13 -11.97 0.76 3.39
C TYR A 13 -11.85 -0.43 4.37
N TYR A 14 -12.14 -0.24 5.66
CA TYR A 14 -12.00 -1.30 6.66
C TYR A 14 -13.30 -1.65 7.39
N ARG A 15 -14.40 -0.98 7.07
CA ARG A 15 -15.70 -1.13 7.77
C ARG A 15 -16.22 -2.57 7.81
N ASP A 16 -16.04 -3.34 6.75
CA ASP A 16 -16.58 -4.70 6.65
C ASP A 16 -15.63 -5.77 7.18
N GLN A 17 -14.35 -5.47 7.36
CA GLN A 17 -13.36 -6.42 7.85
C GLN A 17 -13.51 -6.72 9.36
N GLU A 18 -14.15 -5.85 10.14
CA GLU A 18 -14.40 -6.09 11.57
C GLU A 18 -15.35 -7.26 11.83
N LYS A 19 -16.19 -7.60 10.88
CA LYS A 19 -17.18 -8.69 11.02
C LYS A 19 -16.57 -10.08 10.95
N LEU A 20 -15.31 -10.19 10.52
CA LEU A 20 -14.67 -11.47 10.25
C LEU A 20 -13.45 -11.78 11.11
N PHE A 21 -13.58 -11.86 12.42
CA PHE A 21 -12.65 -12.54 13.32
C PHE A 21 -11.33 -11.83 13.66
N GLY A 22 -10.98 -11.80 14.94
CA GLY A 22 -9.64 -11.44 15.44
C GLY A 22 -8.47 -12.33 14.99
N LEU A 23 -8.69 -13.30 14.10
CA LEU A 23 -7.68 -14.11 13.43
C LEU A 23 -6.94 -13.39 12.30
N PRO A 24 -7.60 -12.58 11.44
CA PRO A 24 -6.89 -11.86 10.35
C PRO A 24 -5.81 -10.92 10.84
N GLU A 25 -6.04 -10.19 11.94
CA GLU A 25 -5.10 -9.18 12.44
C GLU A 25 -3.73 -9.78 12.81
N LYS A 26 -3.69 -10.92 13.52
CA LYS A 26 -2.43 -11.58 13.90
C LYS A 26 -1.65 -12.11 12.70
N PHE A 27 -2.36 -12.65 11.69
CA PHE A 27 -1.72 -13.13 10.46
C PHE A 27 -1.26 -11.97 9.59
N SER A 28 -2.08 -10.92 9.48
CA SER A 28 -1.72 -9.70 8.78
C SER A 28 -0.45 -9.09 9.37
N LEU A 29 -0.37 -8.93 10.69
CA LEU A 29 0.79 -8.36 11.37
C LEU A 29 2.07 -9.16 11.09
N LYS A 30 2.04 -10.50 11.20
CA LYS A 30 3.22 -11.33 10.87
C LYS A 30 3.69 -11.20 9.42
N VAL A 31 2.76 -11.03 8.49
CA VAL A 31 3.12 -10.81 7.07
C VAL A 31 3.75 -9.42 6.91
N ARG A 32 3.19 -8.40 7.57
CA ARG A 32 3.71 -7.03 7.54
C ARG A 32 5.10 -6.90 8.18
N GLU A 33 5.36 -7.62 9.28
CA GLU A 33 6.70 -7.74 9.88
C GLU A 33 7.71 -8.31 8.88
N LYS A 34 7.35 -9.41 8.19
CA LYS A 34 8.21 -10.00 7.16
C LYS A 34 8.44 -9.05 5.97
N MET A 35 7.41 -8.27 5.58
CA MET A 35 7.54 -7.25 4.53
C MET A 35 8.49 -6.14 4.96
N PHE A 36 8.36 -5.66 6.19
CA PHE A 36 9.26 -4.66 6.75
C PHE A 36 10.71 -5.16 6.79
N ASP A 37 10.95 -6.38 7.27
CA ASP A 37 12.28 -6.99 7.28
C ASP A 37 12.86 -7.12 5.88
N ALA A 38 12.04 -7.52 4.90
CA ALA A 38 12.46 -7.63 3.51
C ALA A 38 12.82 -6.26 2.92
N LEU A 39 12.04 -5.21 3.26
CA LEU A 39 12.31 -3.84 2.86
C LEU A 39 13.64 -3.36 3.44
N MET A 40 13.82 -3.49 4.76
CA MET A 40 15.03 -3.00 5.45
C MET A 40 16.31 -3.71 4.99
N LYS A 41 16.21 -4.99 4.63
CA LYS A 41 17.32 -5.74 4.04
C LYS A 41 17.68 -5.29 2.62
N PHE A 42 16.67 -4.87 1.85
CA PHE A 42 16.87 -4.46 0.45
C PHE A 42 17.28 -3.00 0.32
N ALA A 43 16.68 -2.11 1.11
CA ALA A 43 16.77 -0.67 0.92
C ALA A 43 18.08 -0.05 1.44
N VAL A 44 18.86 -0.73 2.29
CA VAL A 44 20.15 -0.24 2.85
C VAL A 44 20.06 1.24 3.28
N LEU A 45 19.14 1.56 4.18
CA LEU A 45 18.89 2.93 4.64
C LEU A 45 19.85 3.33 5.77
N SER A 46 20.19 4.62 5.82
CA SER A 46 20.91 5.26 6.93
C SER A 46 19.95 6.07 7.82
N PRO A 47 20.39 6.48 9.03
CA PRO A 47 19.61 7.39 9.87
C PRO A 47 19.31 8.76 9.22
N ALA A 48 20.06 9.13 8.17
CA ALA A 48 19.87 10.37 7.42
C ALA A 48 18.89 10.24 6.26
N SER A 49 18.53 9.00 5.86
CA SER A 49 17.70 8.73 4.67
C SER A 49 16.30 9.29 4.84
N ASN A 50 15.84 10.07 3.87
CA ASN A 50 14.49 10.62 3.82
C ASN A 50 13.54 9.60 3.17
N VAL A 51 12.42 9.33 3.83
CA VAL A 51 11.44 8.34 3.40
C VAL A 51 10.07 8.99 3.19
N LEU A 52 9.42 8.63 2.10
CA LEU A 52 8.03 8.98 1.81
C LEU A 52 7.17 7.71 1.98
N ASP A 53 6.14 7.74 2.81
CA ASP A 53 5.10 6.71 2.84
C ASP A 53 3.81 7.26 2.22
N VAL A 54 3.30 6.59 1.17
CA VAL A 54 2.12 7.02 0.44
C VAL A 54 0.99 6.01 0.62
N GLY A 55 -0.12 6.48 1.17
CA GLY A 55 -1.30 5.66 1.43
C GLY A 55 -1.47 5.31 2.90
N VAL A 56 -1.02 6.20 3.79
CA VAL A 56 -1.34 6.09 5.22
C VAL A 56 -2.85 6.22 5.42
N THR A 57 -3.35 5.55 6.45
CA THR A 57 -4.78 5.49 6.75
C THR A 57 -5.11 6.13 8.09
N CYS A 58 -6.30 6.71 8.21
CA CYS A 58 -6.84 7.20 9.48
C CYS A 58 -7.31 6.07 10.42
N ASP A 59 -7.26 4.80 9.99
CA ASP A 59 -7.56 3.64 10.80
C ASP A 59 -6.47 3.41 11.87
N GLN A 60 -6.86 3.22 13.12
CA GLN A 60 -5.96 3.06 14.27
C GLN A 60 -5.78 1.62 14.74
N ARG A 61 -6.12 0.61 13.91
CA ARG A 61 -5.86 -0.80 14.23
C ARG A 61 -4.36 -1.07 14.42
N LYS A 62 -4.03 -2.16 15.11
CA LYS A 62 -2.63 -2.52 15.40
C LYS A 62 -1.79 -2.73 14.16
N ASP A 63 -2.38 -3.24 13.11
CA ASP A 63 -1.72 -3.52 11.83
C ASP A 63 -1.77 -2.34 10.84
N SER A 64 -2.51 -1.27 11.12
CA SER A 64 -2.53 -0.04 10.33
C SER A 64 -1.27 0.78 10.56
N ASN A 65 -0.82 1.51 9.55
CA ASN A 65 0.36 2.38 9.62
C ASN A 65 1.57 1.67 10.25
N PHE A 66 1.76 0.40 9.87
CA PHE A 66 2.79 -0.45 10.50
C PHE A 66 4.20 0.02 10.17
N PHE A 67 4.40 0.65 9.01
CA PHE A 67 5.70 1.20 8.64
C PHE A 67 6.11 2.29 9.61
N GLU A 68 5.22 3.23 9.92
CA GLU A 68 5.46 4.30 10.89
C GLU A 68 5.73 3.73 12.29
N LYS A 69 5.06 2.66 12.68
CA LYS A 69 5.29 1.99 13.96
C LYS A 69 6.67 1.34 14.05
N MET A 70 7.13 0.72 12.97
CA MET A 70 8.36 -0.10 12.95
C MET A 70 9.61 0.69 12.57
N TYR A 71 9.52 1.69 11.65
CA TYR A 71 10.69 2.44 11.18
C TYR A 71 11.26 3.32 12.30
N PRO A 72 12.57 3.20 12.61
CA PRO A 72 13.13 3.83 13.81
C PRO A 72 13.26 5.35 13.72
N TYR A 73 13.45 5.91 12.54
CA TYR A 73 13.75 7.33 12.33
C TYR A 73 12.50 8.12 11.93
N LYS A 74 11.58 8.36 12.88
CA LYS A 74 10.28 9.00 12.65
C LYS A 74 10.40 10.38 11.98
N SER A 75 11.40 11.19 12.40
CA SER A 75 11.66 12.52 11.84
C SER A 75 12.13 12.53 10.39
N LYS A 76 12.38 11.36 9.81
CA LYS A 76 12.76 11.19 8.41
C LYS A 76 11.58 10.74 7.53
N ILE A 77 10.42 10.48 8.13
CA ILE A 77 9.21 10.08 7.42
C ILE A 77 8.40 11.30 7.02
N THR A 78 8.06 11.39 5.74
CA THR A 78 6.94 12.16 5.23
C THR A 78 5.83 11.17 4.90
N ALA A 79 4.70 11.25 5.59
CA ALA A 79 3.52 10.43 5.36
C ALA A 79 2.53 11.16 4.48
N ALA A 80 1.94 10.49 3.50
CA ALA A 80 1.00 11.05 2.53
C ALA A 80 -0.25 10.21 2.41
N GLY A 81 -1.42 10.81 2.39
CA GLY A 81 -2.70 10.12 2.25
C GLY A 81 -3.82 11.03 1.75
N ILE A 82 -4.90 10.44 1.26
CA ILE A 82 -6.09 11.18 0.79
C ILE A 82 -7.05 11.51 1.95
N GLU A 83 -7.01 10.73 3.02
CA GLU A 83 -7.76 10.99 4.25
C GLU A 83 -6.95 11.89 5.19
N ASP A 84 -7.61 12.53 6.15
CA ASP A 84 -6.92 13.35 7.15
C ASP A 84 -6.34 12.46 8.26
N CYS A 85 -5.03 12.28 8.22
CA CYS A 85 -4.27 11.48 9.18
C CYS A 85 -3.30 12.36 10.01
N ALA A 86 -3.64 13.63 10.28
CA ALA A 86 -2.78 14.54 11.03
C ALA A 86 -2.41 14.04 12.43
N PHE A 87 -3.20 13.14 13.02
CA PHE A 87 -2.88 12.49 14.30
C PHE A 87 -1.54 11.73 14.27
N LEU A 88 -1.06 11.31 13.09
CA LEU A 88 0.23 10.62 12.94
C LEU A 88 1.42 11.48 13.43
N GLU A 89 1.33 12.80 13.32
CA GLU A 89 2.36 13.71 13.83
C GLU A 89 2.43 13.70 15.37
N SER A 90 1.29 13.48 16.02
CA SER A 90 1.21 13.34 17.47
C SER A 90 1.69 11.96 17.94
N ASP A 91 1.30 10.90 17.21
CA ASP A 91 1.64 9.52 17.56
C ASP A 91 3.12 9.18 17.28
N PHE A 92 3.70 9.85 16.26
CA PHE A 92 5.09 9.64 15.82
C PHE A 92 5.86 10.96 15.79
N PRO A 93 6.37 11.46 16.92
CA PRO A 93 7.05 12.76 17.00
C PRO A 93 8.16 12.94 15.96
N GLY A 94 8.06 14.01 15.18
CA GLY A 94 8.97 14.35 14.10
C GLY A 94 8.56 13.87 12.71
N LEU A 95 7.62 12.93 12.58
CA LEU A 95 6.96 12.61 11.31
C LEU A 95 6.21 13.82 10.79
N LYS A 96 6.15 14.00 9.47
CA LYS A 96 5.34 15.02 8.79
C LYS A 96 4.24 14.36 8.00
N PHE A 97 3.00 14.80 8.17
CA PHE A 97 1.86 14.33 7.40
C PHE A 97 1.43 15.36 6.36
N LEU A 98 1.08 14.91 5.17
CA LEU A 98 0.54 15.71 4.08
C LEU A 98 -0.69 15.02 3.47
N LYS A 99 -1.80 15.75 3.41
CA LYS A 99 -3.00 15.29 2.74
C LYS A 99 -2.88 15.55 1.23
N ILE A 100 -2.51 14.51 0.48
CA ILE A 100 -2.28 14.59 -0.98
C ILE A 100 -2.69 13.28 -1.68
N ASP A 101 -3.01 13.40 -2.96
CA ASP A 101 -3.25 12.25 -3.85
C ASP A 101 -1.90 11.68 -4.32
N GLY A 102 -1.66 10.39 -4.08
CA GLY A 102 -0.44 9.70 -4.48
C GLY A 102 -0.22 9.61 -5.99
N THR A 103 -1.23 9.95 -6.81
CA THR A 103 -1.08 10.04 -8.27
C THR A 103 -0.53 11.39 -8.74
N GLN A 104 -0.38 12.37 -7.85
CA GLN A 104 0.14 13.72 -8.14
C GLN A 104 0.93 14.25 -6.95
N LEU A 105 2.15 13.74 -6.78
CA LEU A 105 2.99 14.08 -5.65
C LEU A 105 3.70 15.44 -5.88
N PRO A 106 3.54 16.43 -4.99
CA PRO A 106 4.13 17.77 -5.14
C PRO A 106 5.62 17.82 -4.76
N PHE A 107 6.36 16.74 -5.06
CA PHE A 107 7.78 16.63 -4.74
C PHE A 107 8.64 16.61 -6.00
N LYS A 108 9.90 17.01 -5.84
CA LYS A 108 10.90 16.97 -6.91
C LYS A 108 11.28 15.53 -7.23
N GLU A 109 11.81 15.33 -8.43
CA GLU A 109 12.40 14.06 -8.82
C GLU A 109 13.52 13.67 -7.84
N LYS A 110 13.53 12.37 -7.43
CA LYS A 110 14.52 11.78 -6.52
C LYS A 110 14.72 12.55 -5.20
N GLN A 111 13.68 13.21 -4.72
CA GLN A 111 13.71 13.95 -3.46
C GLN A 111 13.88 13.03 -2.24
N PHE A 112 13.36 11.80 -2.33
CA PHE A 112 13.44 10.81 -1.27
C PHE A 112 14.41 9.69 -1.62
N ASP A 113 15.08 9.14 -0.61
CA ASP A 113 15.91 7.95 -0.77
C ASP A 113 15.05 6.71 -0.98
N LEU A 114 13.90 6.65 -0.31
CA LEU A 114 12.91 5.60 -0.41
C LEU A 114 11.49 6.18 -0.46
N ALA A 115 10.66 5.69 -1.39
CA ALA A 115 9.21 5.81 -1.29
C ALA A 115 8.61 4.42 -1.04
N VAL A 116 7.71 4.32 -0.06
CA VAL A 116 6.97 3.11 0.25
C VAL A 116 5.47 3.31 0.06
N SER A 117 4.76 2.21 -0.20
CA SER A 117 3.30 2.20 -0.21
C SER A 117 2.80 0.78 0.05
N PHE A 118 2.02 0.58 1.09
CA PHE A 118 1.60 -0.75 1.51
C PHE A 118 0.10 -0.95 1.34
N ALA A 119 -0.29 -1.85 0.42
CA ALA A 119 -1.68 -2.22 0.16
C ALA A 119 -2.58 -1.00 -0.12
N THR A 120 -2.12 -0.13 -1.01
CA THR A 120 -2.80 1.13 -1.38
C THR A 120 -3.17 1.15 -2.86
N ILE A 121 -2.30 0.60 -3.72
CA ILE A 121 -2.45 0.71 -5.18
C ILE A 121 -3.77 0.10 -5.68
N GLU A 122 -4.29 -0.93 -5.03
CA GLU A 122 -5.59 -1.53 -5.35
C GLU A 122 -6.78 -0.59 -5.11
N HIS A 123 -6.57 0.50 -4.35
CA HIS A 123 -7.55 1.54 -4.01
C HIS A 123 -7.38 2.84 -4.80
N VAL A 124 -6.45 2.87 -5.74
CA VAL A 124 -6.15 4.08 -6.53
C VAL A 124 -7.13 4.28 -7.70
N GLY A 125 -7.93 3.28 -8.03
CA GLY A 125 -8.95 3.34 -9.08
C GLY A 125 -8.52 2.64 -10.37
N SER A 126 -8.67 3.33 -11.52
CA SER A 126 -8.42 2.72 -12.84
C SER A 126 -6.96 2.29 -13.05
N ARG A 127 -6.72 1.38 -14.01
CA ARG A 127 -5.36 0.97 -14.42
C ARG A 127 -4.46 2.15 -14.78
N GLN A 128 -5.03 3.17 -15.41
CA GLN A 128 -4.27 4.38 -15.75
C GLN A 128 -3.82 5.13 -14.48
N ARG A 129 -4.70 5.27 -13.48
CA ARG A 129 -4.34 5.89 -12.21
C ARG A 129 -3.34 5.04 -11.41
N GLN A 130 -3.49 3.71 -11.43
CA GLN A 130 -2.54 2.79 -10.81
C GLN A 130 -1.14 2.92 -11.44
N LYS A 131 -1.07 3.01 -12.77
CA LYS A 131 0.18 3.26 -13.48
C LYS A 131 0.79 4.62 -13.09
N GLN A 132 0.00 5.68 -13.09
CA GLN A 132 0.44 7.01 -12.68
C GLN A 132 0.94 7.04 -11.23
N PHE A 133 0.30 6.29 -10.34
CA PHE A 133 0.73 6.14 -8.95
C PHE A 133 2.13 5.51 -8.85
N ILE A 134 2.39 4.43 -9.59
CA ILE A 134 3.73 3.79 -9.64
C ILE A 134 4.77 4.75 -10.23
N GLU A 135 4.41 5.47 -11.30
CA GLU A 135 5.30 6.44 -11.95
C GLU A 135 5.67 7.57 -10.98
N GLU A 136 4.72 8.11 -10.23
CA GLU A 136 4.97 9.15 -9.23
C GLU A 136 5.87 8.66 -8.09
N LEU A 137 5.58 7.48 -7.50
CA LEU A 137 6.45 6.89 -6.48
C LEU A 137 7.89 6.73 -7.00
N SER A 138 8.04 6.22 -8.22
CA SER A 138 9.35 6.03 -8.86
C SER A 138 10.03 7.35 -9.22
N ARG A 139 9.27 8.37 -9.57
CA ARG A 139 9.80 9.70 -9.91
C ARG A 139 10.39 10.39 -8.69
N VAL A 140 9.65 10.40 -7.58
CA VAL A 140 10.04 11.16 -6.38
C VAL A 140 11.11 10.46 -5.53
N SER A 141 11.41 9.18 -5.79
CA SER A 141 12.34 8.40 -4.96
C SER A 141 13.46 7.73 -5.78
N ARG A 142 14.59 7.45 -5.11
CA ARG A 142 15.69 6.64 -5.66
C ARG A 142 15.33 5.17 -5.71
N LEU A 143 14.68 4.69 -4.65
CA LEU A 143 14.09 3.36 -4.54
C LEU A 143 12.59 3.49 -4.22
N CYS A 144 11.76 2.85 -5.02
CA CYS A 144 10.33 2.72 -4.75
C CYS A 144 10.05 1.29 -4.28
N CYS A 145 9.27 1.14 -3.23
CA CYS A 145 8.77 -0.15 -2.76
C CYS A 145 7.28 -0.08 -2.52
N PHE A 146 6.49 -0.94 -3.15
CA PHE A 146 5.08 -1.03 -2.84
C PHE A 146 4.59 -2.48 -2.76
N THR A 147 3.50 -2.68 -2.05
CA THR A 147 2.85 -3.98 -1.93
C THR A 147 1.40 -3.92 -2.36
N THR A 148 0.87 -5.08 -2.78
CA THR A 148 -0.55 -5.26 -3.06
C THR A 148 -0.95 -6.70 -2.74
N PRO A 149 -2.19 -6.96 -2.32
CA PRO A 149 -2.74 -8.32 -2.28
C PRO A 149 -2.66 -8.95 -3.67
N ASN A 150 -2.28 -10.23 -3.72
CA ASN A 150 -2.27 -10.94 -4.98
C ASN A 150 -3.69 -11.28 -5.42
N ARG A 151 -4.11 -10.80 -6.58
CA ARG A 151 -5.43 -11.08 -7.18
C ARG A 151 -5.78 -12.57 -7.19
N TYR A 152 -4.80 -13.45 -7.31
CA TYR A 152 -5.02 -14.89 -7.37
C TYR A 152 -4.88 -15.61 -6.02
N TYR A 153 -4.86 -14.86 -4.91
CA TYR A 153 -5.02 -15.47 -3.59
C TYR A 153 -6.48 -15.97 -3.42
N PRO A 154 -6.73 -17.17 -2.88
CA PRO A 154 -8.08 -17.76 -2.86
C PRO A 154 -9.16 -16.90 -2.19
N LEU A 155 -8.80 -16.16 -1.13
CA LEU A 155 -9.71 -15.29 -0.37
C LEU A 155 -9.40 -13.82 -0.69
N GLU A 156 -10.38 -13.09 -1.18
CA GLU A 156 -10.27 -11.64 -1.29
C GLU A 156 -10.69 -11.01 0.06
N PHE A 157 -9.74 -10.31 0.70
CA PHE A 157 -9.90 -9.87 2.08
C PHE A 157 -10.81 -8.64 2.26
N HIS A 158 -10.97 -7.79 1.24
CA HIS A 158 -11.82 -6.60 1.35
C HIS A 158 -13.30 -6.96 1.26
N SER A 159 -13.66 -7.76 0.28
CA SER A 159 -15.04 -8.20 0.04
C SER A 159 -15.39 -9.54 0.70
N ILE A 160 -14.39 -10.24 1.25
CA ILE A 160 -14.50 -11.55 1.93
C ILE A 160 -15.15 -12.59 1.00
N THR A 161 -14.66 -12.63 -0.23
CA THR A 161 -15.15 -13.56 -1.26
C THR A 161 -14.09 -14.58 -1.64
N LEU A 162 -14.51 -15.84 -1.77
CA LEU A 162 -13.66 -16.96 -2.22
C LEU A 162 -13.76 -17.11 -3.73
N PHE A 163 -12.62 -17.04 -4.44
CA PHE A 163 -12.45 -17.28 -5.88
C PHE A 163 -13.24 -16.38 -6.84
N ILE A 164 -14.27 -15.66 -6.39
CA ILE A 164 -15.15 -14.83 -7.25
C ILE A 164 -14.36 -13.71 -7.92
N HIS A 165 -13.37 -13.16 -7.23
CA HIS A 165 -12.49 -12.10 -7.74
C HIS A 165 -11.51 -12.56 -8.84
N TRP A 166 -11.44 -13.89 -9.12
CA TRP A 166 -10.71 -14.44 -10.27
C TRP A 166 -11.47 -14.23 -11.58
N LEU A 167 -12.77 -14.01 -11.53
CA LEU A 167 -13.58 -13.66 -12.69
C LEU A 167 -13.12 -12.33 -13.31
N PRO A 168 -13.47 -12.06 -14.57
CA PRO A 168 -13.23 -10.75 -15.16
C PRO A 168 -13.79 -9.62 -14.25
N PRO A 169 -13.11 -8.47 -14.16
CA PRO A 169 -13.46 -7.41 -13.20
C PRO A 169 -14.93 -6.98 -13.25
N GLY A 170 -15.54 -6.92 -14.44
CA GLY A 170 -16.95 -6.58 -14.60
C GLY A 170 -17.91 -7.59 -13.96
N ALA A 171 -17.61 -8.90 -14.12
CA ALA A 171 -18.41 -9.98 -13.52
C ALA A 171 -18.24 -9.99 -11.99
N PHE A 172 -17.02 -9.83 -11.49
CA PHE A 172 -16.73 -9.72 -10.06
C PHE A 172 -17.53 -8.55 -9.43
N ARG A 173 -17.42 -7.35 -10.01
CA ARG A 173 -18.13 -6.16 -9.53
C ARG A 173 -19.64 -6.32 -9.59
N PHE A 174 -20.18 -6.99 -10.62
CA PHE A 174 -21.59 -7.31 -10.71
C PHE A 174 -22.06 -8.21 -9.58
N ILE A 175 -21.31 -9.29 -9.28
CA ILE A 175 -21.64 -10.19 -8.18
C ILE A 175 -21.56 -9.47 -6.83
N LEU A 176 -20.56 -8.62 -6.60
CA LEU A 176 -20.45 -7.82 -5.36
C LEU A 176 -21.70 -6.95 -5.16
N ARG A 177 -22.24 -6.35 -6.23
CA ARG A 177 -23.50 -5.56 -6.16
C ARG A 177 -24.69 -6.42 -5.78
N LEU A 178 -24.80 -7.63 -6.34
CA LEU A 178 -25.86 -8.57 -5.99
C LEU A 178 -25.77 -9.03 -4.52
N LEU A 179 -24.55 -9.12 -3.97
CA LEU A 179 -24.31 -9.47 -2.57
C LEU A 179 -24.47 -8.27 -1.62
N GLY A 180 -24.86 -7.09 -2.13
CA GLY A 180 -25.02 -5.87 -1.34
C GLY A 180 -23.71 -5.13 -1.01
N ASN A 181 -22.57 -5.61 -1.49
CA ASN A 181 -21.28 -4.93 -1.31
C ASN A 181 -21.08 -3.87 -2.39
N THR A 182 -21.76 -2.73 -2.22
CA THR A 182 -21.75 -1.62 -3.18
C THR A 182 -20.44 -0.83 -3.15
N PHE A 183 -19.76 -0.78 -2.02
CA PHE A 183 -18.50 -0.05 -1.86
C PHE A 183 -17.39 -0.67 -2.72
N TYR A 184 -17.05 -1.95 -2.50
CA TYR A 184 -15.99 -2.62 -3.25
C TYR A 184 -16.40 -3.07 -4.67
N SER A 185 -17.66 -2.89 -5.04
CA SER A 185 -18.09 -3.08 -6.43
C SER A 185 -17.70 -1.94 -7.37
N LYS A 186 -17.16 -0.84 -6.82
CA LYS A 186 -16.69 0.31 -7.58
C LYS A 186 -15.19 0.18 -7.85
N GLU A 187 -14.78 0.55 -9.07
CA GLU A 187 -13.37 0.48 -9.49
C GLU A 187 -12.48 1.41 -8.68
N GLU A 188 -12.99 2.57 -8.34
CA GLU A 188 -12.31 3.56 -7.53
C GLU A 188 -11.96 3.06 -6.12
N ASN A 189 -12.72 2.09 -5.59
CA ASN A 189 -12.55 1.58 -4.24
C ASN A 189 -11.78 0.25 -4.18
N LEU A 190 -11.87 -0.56 -5.25
CA LEU A 190 -11.13 -1.82 -5.34
C LEU A 190 -10.86 -2.22 -6.80
N ASN A 191 -9.60 -2.24 -7.17
CA ASN A 191 -9.14 -2.69 -8.49
C ASN A 191 -7.91 -3.60 -8.33
N LEU A 192 -8.16 -4.89 -8.11
CA LEU A 192 -7.15 -5.90 -7.79
C LEU A 192 -6.14 -6.11 -8.92
N LEU A 193 -4.91 -6.41 -8.53
CA LEU A 193 -3.76 -6.56 -9.39
C LEU A 193 -3.13 -7.95 -9.30
N SER A 194 -2.80 -8.52 -10.43
CA SER A 194 -1.86 -9.63 -10.54
C SER A 194 -0.43 -9.09 -10.71
N GLN A 195 0.56 -9.97 -10.55
CA GLN A 195 1.95 -9.62 -10.87
C GLN A 195 2.10 -9.14 -12.31
N GLN A 196 1.44 -9.80 -13.28
CA GLN A 196 1.52 -9.44 -14.68
C GLN A 196 0.91 -8.05 -14.94
N ASP A 197 -0.24 -7.75 -14.34
CA ASP A 197 -0.84 -6.42 -14.44
C ASP A 197 0.12 -5.30 -14.04
N ILE A 198 0.92 -5.54 -12.98
CA ILE A 198 1.91 -4.56 -12.50
C ILE A 198 3.08 -4.47 -13.48
N MET A 199 3.63 -5.62 -13.92
CA MET A 199 4.76 -5.66 -14.86
C MET A 199 4.43 -4.94 -16.16
N ASP A 200 3.20 -5.05 -16.67
CA ASP A 200 2.74 -4.38 -17.88
C ASP A 200 2.64 -2.85 -17.74
N MET A 201 2.54 -2.35 -16.48
CA MET A 201 2.50 -0.91 -16.20
C MET A 201 3.90 -0.30 -16.01
N LEU A 202 4.92 -1.12 -15.77
CA LEU A 202 6.26 -0.64 -15.46
C LEU A 202 7.03 -0.20 -16.70
N PRO A 203 7.77 0.90 -16.64
CA PRO A 203 8.66 1.31 -17.72
C PRO A 203 9.80 0.30 -17.91
N ALA A 204 10.13 -0.04 -19.17
CA ALA A 204 11.15 -1.04 -19.51
C ALA A 204 12.57 -0.70 -19.01
N GLN A 205 12.85 0.58 -18.77
CA GLN A 205 14.14 1.08 -18.27
C GLN A 205 14.34 0.92 -16.77
N LYS A 206 13.33 0.45 -16.04
CA LYS A 206 13.46 0.22 -14.59
C LYS A 206 13.98 -1.18 -14.27
N GLU A 207 14.78 -1.27 -13.21
CA GLU A 207 15.13 -2.54 -12.58
C GLU A 207 14.06 -2.89 -11.54
N VAL A 208 13.55 -4.11 -11.62
CA VAL A 208 12.43 -4.56 -10.78
C VAL A 208 12.81 -5.84 -10.05
N HIS A 209 12.69 -5.83 -8.73
CA HIS A 209 12.81 -7.03 -7.91
C HIS A 209 11.46 -7.32 -7.25
N ILE A 210 11.06 -8.59 -7.26
CA ILE A 210 9.77 -9.02 -6.73
C ILE A 210 9.98 -9.99 -5.57
N ARG A 211 9.24 -9.78 -4.49
CA ARG A 211 9.15 -10.69 -3.35
C ARG A 211 7.71 -11.16 -3.18
N HIS A 212 7.55 -12.44 -2.93
CA HIS A 212 6.26 -13.08 -2.69
C HIS A 212 6.13 -13.45 -1.23
N PHE A 213 5.01 -13.07 -0.62
CA PHE A 213 4.66 -13.48 0.74
C PHE A 213 3.53 -14.49 0.68
N LYS A 214 3.72 -15.59 1.41
CA LYS A 214 2.76 -16.70 1.42
C LYS A 214 1.98 -16.74 2.72
N LEU A 215 0.69 -17.05 2.58
CA LEU A 215 -0.20 -17.36 3.68
C LEU A 215 -0.91 -18.69 3.33
N PHE A 216 -0.86 -19.67 4.24
CA PHE A 216 -1.41 -21.00 4.02
C PHE A 216 -0.96 -21.68 2.70
N GLY A 217 0.31 -21.48 2.33
CA GLY A 217 0.91 -22.09 1.13
C GLY A 217 0.71 -21.31 -0.17
N PHE A 218 -0.25 -20.38 -0.25
CA PHE A 218 -0.55 -19.56 -1.42
C PHE A 218 0.13 -18.18 -1.32
N ILE A 219 0.49 -17.60 -2.46
CA ILE A 219 1.04 -16.23 -2.52
C ILE A 219 -0.10 -15.25 -2.21
N SER A 220 -0.06 -14.63 -1.03
CA SER A 220 -1.08 -13.69 -0.56
C SER A 220 -0.78 -12.25 -0.94
N ASN A 221 0.50 -11.87 -0.93
CA ASN A 221 0.93 -10.51 -1.22
C ASN A 221 2.13 -10.51 -2.16
N LEU A 222 2.16 -9.49 -3.01
CA LEU A 222 3.25 -9.15 -3.92
C LEU A 222 3.94 -7.89 -3.39
N MET A 223 5.26 -7.87 -3.42
CA MET A 223 6.08 -6.71 -3.05
C MET A 223 7.06 -6.43 -4.17
N PHE A 224 7.05 -5.22 -4.64
CA PHE A 224 7.87 -4.75 -5.75
C PHE A 224 8.88 -3.73 -5.25
N PHE A 225 10.13 -3.89 -5.66
CA PHE A 225 11.19 -2.90 -5.51
C PHE A 225 11.56 -2.40 -6.89
N ILE A 226 11.51 -1.10 -7.11
CA ILE A 226 11.75 -0.47 -8.40
C ILE A 226 12.82 0.60 -8.22
N LYS A 227 13.87 0.52 -9.00
CA LYS A 227 14.93 1.54 -9.09
C LYS A 227 15.32 1.78 -10.55
N ASP A 228 16.04 2.85 -10.79
CA ASP A 228 16.63 3.06 -12.10
C ASP A 228 17.71 2.00 -12.37
N LYS A 229 17.80 1.52 -13.62
CA LYS A 229 18.93 0.69 -14.03
C LYS A 229 20.20 1.52 -13.89
N GLU A 230 21.23 0.95 -13.29
CA GLU A 230 22.55 1.56 -13.33
C GLU A 230 22.97 1.74 -14.78
N ALA A 231 23.45 2.95 -15.13
CA ALA A 231 24.03 3.16 -16.43
C ALA A 231 25.20 2.18 -16.55
N THR A 232 25.09 1.22 -17.49
CA THR A 232 26.25 0.39 -17.84
C THR A 232 27.27 1.35 -18.44
N HIS A 233 28.24 1.80 -17.64
CA HIS A 233 29.45 2.38 -18.20
C HIS A 233 30.10 1.25 -19.02
N GLY A 234 29.91 1.30 -20.34
CA GLY A 234 30.66 0.44 -21.24
C GLY A 234 32.15 0.67 -21.03
N PRO A 235 32.97 -0.35 -21.26
CA PRO A 235 34.41 -0.28 -21.11
C PRO A 235 35.05 0.77 -22.03
#